data_707f80d7058259ade33e5cd25eb431de
#
_entry.id   707f80d7058259ade33e5cd25eb431de
#
_cell.length_a   1.000
_cell.length_b   1.000
_cell.length_c   1.000
_cell.angle_alpha   90.00
_cell.angle_beta   90.00
_cell.angle_gamma   90.00
#
_symmetry.space_group_name_H-M   'P 1'
#
loop_
_entity.id
_entity.type
_entity.pdbx_description
1 polymer ?
#
loop_
_entity_poly.entity_id
_entity_poly.type
_entity_poly.pdbx_seq_one_letter_code
_entity_poly.pdbx_strand_id
1 'polypeptide(L)'
;MNTPGEYTLVIPEGLITRASDGKAYSGELAFTITAPEALVVKSVSPSEDIYSLQNIEVEFNKEIVVAEEATVQLKNAAAEIVANGACTAEGKTMFVALDNEVTVPGEYTLVIPEGVVTGAAIGDAFSGEVTITVEEFDVYEPRNIGNKTRNDRAINSVSVAGNLHGESKYTLSATEKGLDYVYLVNQDEPVYFVVAPGERVTATGDAAGSWVHFCVFIDQEGDGFTASIAEGSNWAPAGDLVAYSFYNNNSSSDESGWNSIGTSITGGERNKPSIPSFTAPEEAGIYRMRFKQDWCNIDPQGDADGKFGDFKQNGGQIVDVLLTVTELTGVEEVKGENGNVNAVFDLTGRKLEQITTPGIYVVNGKKVLVK
;
A
#
# COMPACT_ATOMS: atom_id res chain seq x y z
N MET A 1 -54.88 18.97 1.86
CA MET A 1 -54.97 17.56 2.29
C MET A 1 -53.58 16.97 2.18
N ASN A 2 -52.93 16.71 3.32
CA ASN A 2 -51.53 16.22 3.33
C ASN A 2 -51.40 14.89 4.10
N THR A 3 -52.53 14.33 4.58
CA THR A 3 -52.51 13.07 5.33
C THR A 3 -52.59 11.89 4.34
N PRO A 4 -51.72 10.93 4.38
CA PRO A 4 -51.81 9.74 3.56
C PRO A 4 -53.10 8.96 3.86
N GLY A 5 -53.69 8.39 2.84
CA GLY A 5 -54.92 7.64 2.99
C GLY A 5 -55.72 7.55 1.69
N GLU A 6 -56.83 6.81 1.75
CA GLU A 6 -57.78 6.72 0.66
C GLU A 6 -58.84 7.80 0.85
N TYR A 7 -59.15 8.51 -0.19
CA TYR A 7 -60.13 9.60 -0.21
C TYR A 7 -61.10 9.40 -1.34
N THR A 8 -62.34 9.84 -1.12
CA THR A 8 -63.37 9.84 -2.13
C THR A 8 -63.88 11.28 -2.34
N LEU A 9 -63.73 11.79 -3.55
CA LEU A 9 -64.39 13.03 -3.96
C LEU A 9 -65.83 12.71 -4.38
N VAL A 10 -66.76 13.17 -3.60
CA VAL A 10 -68.18 13.00 -3.92
C VAL A 10 -68.68 14.24 -4.71
N ILE A 11 -69.21 14.03 -5.89
CA ILE A 11 -69.80 15.07 -6.74
C ILE A 11 -71.31 14.95 -6.61
N PRO A 12 -71.95 15.86 -5.85
CA PRO A 12 -73.39 15.84 -5.70
C PRO A 12 -74.12 16.07 -7.02
N GLU A 13 -75.38 15.56 -7.12
CA GLU A 13 -76.26 15.78 -8.27
C GLU A 13 -76.49 17.28 -8.46
N GLY A 14 -76.35 17.75 -9.68
CA GLY A 14 -76.65 19.16 -10.03
C GLY A 14 -75.42 20.10 -9.88
N LEU A 15 -74.30 19.65 -9.27
CA LEU A 15 -73.03 20.45 -9.19
C LEU A 15 -72.44 20.63 -10.57
N ILE A 16 -72.47 19.57 -11.36
CA ILE A 16 -71.98 19.54 -12.74
C ILE A 16 -73.14 19.14 -13.66
N THR A 17 -73.39 19.94 -14.70
CA THR A 17 -74.40 19.62 -15.73
C THR A 17 -73.71 19.60 -17.10
N ARG A 18 -74.21 18.75 -17.98
CA ARG A 18 -73.78 18.69 -19.37
C ARG A 18 -74.28 19.92 -20.13
N ALA A 19 -73.36 20.63 -20.76
CA ALA A 19 -73.74 21.89 -21.45
C ALA A 19 -74.71 21.70 -22.61
N SER A 20 -74.78 20.54 -23.24
CA SER A 20 -75.57 20.28 -24.42
C SER A 20 -77.08 20.01 -24.12
N ASP A 21 -77.42 19.46 -22.96
CA ASP A 21 -78.77 19.01 -22.63
C ASP A 21 -79.21 19.27 -21.17
N GLY A 22 -78.31 19.89 -20.38
CA GLY A 22 -78.56 20.22 -18.97
C GLY A 22 -78.64 19.02 -18.03
N LYS A 23 -78.22 17.81 -18.47
CA LYS A 23 -78.30 16.62 -17.65
C LYS A 23 -77.29 16.69 -16.52
N ALA A 24 -77.75 16.49 -15.29
CA ALA A 24 -76.96 16.49 -14.09
C ALA A 24 -76.07 15.26 -14.04
N TYR A 25 -74.87 15.44 -13.52
CA TYR A 25 -73.96 14.39 -13.17
C TYR A 25 -73.86 14.26 -11.66
N SER A 26 -73.79 13.02 -11.16
CA SER A 26 -73.40 12.69 -9.79
C SER A 26 -72.45 11.50 -9.84
N GLY A 27 -71.56 11.48 -8.96
CA GLY A 27 -70.58 10.36 -8.92
C GLY A 27 -69.55 10.52 -7.83
N GLU A 28 -68.77 9.48 -7.69
CA GLU A 28 -67.70 9.43 -6.74
C GLU A 28 -66.36 9.12 -7.47
N LEU A 29 -65.28 9.77 -7.05
CA LEU A 29 -63.94 9.57 -7.55
C LEU A 29 -63.03 9.19 -6.38
N ALA A 30 -62.60 7.95 -6.35
CA ALA A 30 -61.59 7.50 -5.36
C ALA A 30 -60.16 7.86 -5.80
N PHE A 31 -59.36 8.33 -4.87
CA PHE A 31 -57.92 8.56 -5.06
C PHE A 31 -57.18 8.31 -3.76
N THR A 32 -55.91 7.94 -3.88
CA THR A 32 -55.04 7.65 -2.74
C THR A 32 -53.98 8.73 -2.63
N ILE A 33 -53.83 9.29 -1.43
CA ILE A 33 -52.62 10.09 -1.08
C ILE A 33 -51.63 9.14 -0.44
N THR A 34 -50.50 8.95 -1.10
CA THR A 34 -49.41 8.12 -0.57
C THR A 34 -48.54 8.94 0.38
N ALA A 35 -48.00 8.27 1.40
CA ALA A 35 -46.94 8.88 2.23
C ALA A 35 -45.73 9.22 1.35
N PRO A 36 -45.13 10.41 1.52
CA PRO A 36 -43.89 10.71 0.85
C PRO A 36 -42.79 9.74 1.33
N GLU A 37 -41.89 9.37 0.41
CA GLU A 37 -40.72 8.58 0.76
C GLU A 37 -39.86 9.36 1.76
N ALA A 38 -39.36 8.69 2.82
CA ALA A 38 -38.51 9.29 3.80
C ALA A 38 -37.14 9.70 3.18
N LEU A 39 -36.55 10.75 3.71
CA LEU A 39 -35.18 11.14 3.35
C LEU A 39 -34.20 10.14 3.96
N VAL A 40 -33.36 9.50 3.12
CA VAL A 40 -32.37 8.48 3.54
C VAL A 40 -31.05 8.68 2.82
N VAL A 41 -29.94 8.34 3.48
CA VAL A 41 -28.62 8.28 2.87
C VAL A 41 -28.54 7.09 1.92
N LYS A 42 -27.96 7.31 0.75
CA LYS A 42 -27.71 6.30 -0.29
C LYS A 42 -26.28 5.85 -0.33
N SER A 43 -25.36 6.79 -0.26
CA SER A 43 -23.93 6.52 -0.32
C SER A 43 -23.12 7.59 0.41
N VAL A 44 -21.91 7.25 0.75
CA VAL A 44 -20.91 8.15 1.33
C VAL A 44 -19.60 8.01 0.55
N SER A 45 -18.93 9.11 0.31
CA SER A 45 -17.61 9.15 -0.34
C SER A 45 -16.66 10.03 0.51
N PRO A 46 -15.40 9.63 0.65
CA PRO A 46 -14.80 8.39 0.17
C PRO A 46 -15.33 7.16 0.93
N SER A 47 -15.27 5.96 0.33
CA SER A 47 -15.79 4.71 0.90
C SER A 47 -14.78 3.57 0.95
N GLU A 48 -13.64 3.70 0.27
CA GLU A 48 -12.58 2.69 0.18
C GLU A 48 -11.22 3.39 0.22
N ASP A 49 -10.19 2.72 0.71
CA ASP A 49 -8.79 3.17 0.76
C ASP A 49 -8.62 4.56 1.42
N ILE A 50 -9.30 4.77 2.53
CA ILE A 50 -9.31 6.05 3.23
C ILE A 50 -8.16 6.07 4.24
N TYR A 51 -7.08 6.76 3.92
CA TYR A 51 -5.91 6.93 4.82
C TYR A 51 -5.89 8.32 5.47
N SER A 52 -6.66 9.25 4.94
CA SER A 52 -6.92 10.55 5.54
C SER A 52 -8.32 11.01 5.17
N LEU A 53 -8.98 11.76 6.06
CA LEU A 53 -10.33 12.23 5.89
C LEU A 53 -10.41 13.73 6.19
N GLN A 54 -10.71 14.52 5.16
CA GLN A 54 -10.91 15.96 5.27
C GLN A 54 -12.22 16.41 4.63
N ASN A 55 -12.66 15.74 3.57
CA ASN A 55 -13.90 16.03 2.88
C ASN A 55 -14.76 14.77 2.82
N ILE A 56 -16.06 14.92 3.06
CA ILE A 56 -17.03 13.84 3.02
C ILE A 56 -18.21 14.29 2.15
N GLU A 57 -18.64 13.42 1.27
CA GLU A 57 -19.85 13.59 0.49
C GLU A 57 -20.91 12.57 0.94
N VAL A 58 -22.10 13.03 1.25
CA VAL A 58 -23.23 12.20 1.65
C VAL A 58 -24.35 12.36 0.63
N GLU A 59 -24.60 11.31 -0.16
CA GLU A 59 -25.67 11.31 -1.16
C GLU A 59 -26.97 10.81 -0.55
N PHE A 60 -28.08 11.53 -0.81
CA PHE A 60 -29.43 11.18 -0.39
C PHE A 60 -30.28 10.65 -1.56
N ASN A 61 -31.41 10.01 -1.24
CA ASN A 61 -32.34 9.47 -2.25
C ASN A 61 -33.09 10.56 -3.05
N LYS A 62 -33.15 11.78 -2.52
CA LYS A 62 -33.85 12.93 -3.15
C LYS A 62 -33.10 14.22 -2.91
N GLU A 63 -33.52 15.29 -3.62
CA GLU A 63 -32.92 16.62 -3.46
C GLU A 63 -33.05 17.15 -2.04
N ILE A 64 -32.02 17.79 -1.55
CA ILE A 64 -31.90 18.28 -0.18
C ILE A 64 -31.61 19.77 -0.11
N VAL A 65 -31.88 20.32 1.06
CA VAL A 65 -31.43 21.65 1.49
C VAL A 65 -30.68 21.48 2.80
N VAL A 66 -29.50 22.08 2.91
CA VAL A 66 -28.71 22.19 4.13
C VAL A 66 -29.01 23.55 4.77
N ALA A 67 -29.18 23.57 6.09
CA ALA A 67 -29.42 24.81 6.82
C ALA A 67 -28.24 25.76 6.71
N GLU A 68 -28.47 27.06 6.79
CA GLU A 68 -27.42 28.07 6.74
C GLU A 68 -26.46 27.92 7.95
N GLU A 69 -25.15 27.97 7.70
CA GLU A 69 -24.09 27.74 8.70
C GLU A 69 -24.17 26.40 9.46
N ALA A 70 -24.82 25.39 8.85
CA ALA A 70 -24.96 24.08 9.47
C ALA A 70 -23.62 23.39 9.67
N THR A 71 -23.48 22.73 10.80
CA THR A 71 -22.29 21.95 11.15
C THR A 71 -22.69 20.54 11.61
N VAL A 72 -21.80 19.59 11.34
CA VAL A 72 -21.88 18.19 11.79
C VAL A 72 -20.66 17.86 12.64
N GLN A 73 -20.71 16.73 13.35
CA GLN A 73 -19.62 16.27 14.18
C GLN A 73 -19.10 14.93 13.70
N LEU A 74 -17.79 14.79 13.58
CA LEU A 74 -17.14 13.52 13.40
C LEU A 74 -16.62 13.02 14.75
N LYS A 75 -16.99 11.80 15.13
CA LYS A 75 -16.64 11.19 16.41
C LYS A 75 -15.82 9.92 16.20
N ASN A 76 -14.88 9.64 17.11
CA ASN A 76 -14.17 8.38 17.15
C ASN A 76 -15.00 7.27 17.85
N ALA A 77 -14.47 6.05 17.90
CA ALA A 77 -15.13 4.91 18.55
C ALA A 77 -15.40 5.11 20.06
N ALA A 78 -14.71 6.05 20.74
CA ALA A 78 -14.97 6.44 22.11
C ALA A 78 -16.06 7.53 22.24
N ALA A 79 -16.72 7.90 21.13
CA ALA A 79 -17.69 8.97 21.03
C ALA A 79 -17.13 10.39 21.31
N GLU A 80 -15.82 10.57 21.23
CA GLU A 80 -15.17 11.87 21.35
C GLU A 80 -15.22 12.59 20.00
N ILE A 81 -15.48 13.90 20.02
CA ILE A 81 -15.49 14.72 18.79
C ILE A 81 -14.02 14.93 18.37
N VAL A 82 -13.68 14.50 17.15
CA VAL A 82 -12.35 14.65 16.57
C VAL A 82 -12.28 15.78 15.55
N ALA A 83 -13.41 16.10 14.91
CA ALA A 83 -13.52 17.22 13.99
C ALA A 83 -15.00 17.71 13.92
N ASN A 84 -15.18 18.98 13.51
CA ASN A 84 -16.48 19.51 13.11
C ASN A 84 -16.44 19.76 11.60
N GLY A 85 -17.57 19.54 10.93
CA GLY A 85 -17.67 19.70 9.49
C GLY A 85 -18.65 20.83 9.12
N ALA A 86 -18.19 21.79 8.33
CA ALA A 86 -19.08 22.76 7.69
C ALA A 86 -19.81 22.12 6.52
N CYS A 87 -21.12 22.32 6.44
CA CYS A 87 -21.98 21.67 5.47
C CYS A 87 -22.45 22.61 4.36
N THR A 88 -22.43 22.11 3.13
CA THR A 88 -23.10 22.70 1.94
C THR A 88 -23.85 21.62 1.19
N ALA A 89 -24.72 21.99 0.24
CA ALA A 89 -25.44 21.02 -0.57
C ALA A 89 -25.54 21.44 -2.04
N GLU A 90 -25.51 20.44 -2.91
CA GLU A 90 -25.87 20.57 -4.33
C GLU A 90 -26.70 19.37 -4.75
N GLY A 91 -27.94 19.62 -5.20
CA GLY A 91 -28.87 18.57 -5.62
C GLY A 91 -29.22 17.60 -4.51
N LYS A 92 -28.70 16.37 -4.61
CA LYS A 92 -28.92 15.30 -3.63
C LYS A 92 -27.73 15.10 -2.67
N THR A 93 -26.64 15.82 -2.86
CA THR A 93 -25.39 15.60 -2.13
C THR A 93 -25.14 16.69 -1.11
N MET A 94 -24.87 16.29 0.12
CA MET A 94 -24.30 17.14 1.16
C MET A 94 -22.79 16.99 1.14
N PHE A 95 -22.08 18.10 1.09
CA PHE A 95 -20.62 18.19 1.19
C PHE A 95 -20.27 18.65 2.60
N VAL A 96 -19.36 17.95 3.23
CA VAL A 96 -18.84 18.24 4.57
C VAL A 96 -17.34 18.51 4.46
N ALA A 97 -16.93 19.72 4.84
CA ALA A 97 -15.50 20.06 4.97
C ALA A 97 -15.13 20.08 6.46
N LEU A 98 -14.26 19.17 6.86
CA LEU A 98 -13.80 19.05 8.25
C LEU A 98 -12.81 20.18 8.59
N ASP A 99 -12.87 20.69 9.82
CA ASP A 99 -11.98 21.69 10.36
C ASP A 99 -10.57 21.15 10.67
N ASN A 100 -10.44 19.84 10.84
CA ASN A 100 -9.19 19.12 11.01
C ASN A 100 -9.14 17.89 10.10
N GLU A 101 -8.00 17.66 9.48
CA GLU A 101 -7.75 16.39 8.78
C GLU A 101 -7.61 15.25 9.80
N VAL A 102 -8.29 14.13 9.55
CA VAL A 102 -8.24 12.93 10.40
C VAL A 102 -7.41 11.86 9.71
N THR A 103 -6.26 11.53 10.29
CA THR A 103 -5.29 10.55 9.76
C THR A 103 -5.07 9.36 10.71
N VAL A 104 -5.64 9.39 11.90
CA VAL A 104 -5.52 8.28 12.85
C VAL A 104 -6.43 7.14 12.40
N PRO A 105 -5.90 5.92 12.22
CA PRO A 105 -6.70 4.77 11.85
C PRO A 105 -7.79 4.45 12.85
N GLY A 106 -8.96 4.09 12.36
CA GLY A 106 -10.10 3.73 13.21
C GLY A 106 -11.45 3.95 12.56
N GLU A 107 -12.49 3.54 13.27
CA GLU A 107 -13.87 3.77 12.87
C GLU A 107 -14.35 5.13 13.41
N TYR A 108 -14.94 5.92 12.53
CA TYR A 108 -15.47 7.23 12.80
C TYR A 108 -16.94 7.31 12.46
N THR A 109 -17.70 8.06 13.24
CA THR A 109 -19.13 8.30 13.06
C THR A 109 -19.39 9.77 12.76
N LEU A 110 -19.86 10.07 11.55
CA LEU A 110 -20.39 11.38 11.19
C LEU A 110 -21.81 11.49 11.72
N VAL A 111 -22.04 12.36 12.68
CA VAL A 111 -23.35 12.59 13.29
C VAL A 111 -24.02 13.78 12.61
N ILE A 112 -25.17 13.54 11.99
CA ILE A 112 -25.98 14.56 11.31
C ILE A 112 -27.22 14.83 12.19
N PRO A 113 -27.24 15.94 12.95
CA PRO A 113 -28.38 16.28 13.81
C PRO A 113 -29.65 16.63 13.00
N GLU A 114 -30.80 16.49 13.65
CA GLU A 114 -32.05 16.98 13.09
C GLU A 114 -31.98 18.49 12.78
N GLY A 115 -32.47 18.88 11.62
CA GLY A 115 -32.48 20.27 11.15
C GLY A 115 -31.26 20.70 10.34
N VAL A 116 -30.22 19.90 10.28
CA VAL A 116 -29.06 20.15 9.38
C VAL A 116 -29.47 19.91 7.92
N VAL A 117 -30.16 18.81 7.64
CA VAL A 117 -30.58 18.43 6.29
C VAL A 117 -32.07 18.21 6.23
N THR A 118 -32.73 18.78 5.21
CA THR A 118 -34.13 18.58 4.92
C THR A 118 -34.32 18.26 3.45
N GLY A 119 -35.37 17.49 3.12
CA GLY A 119 -35.79 17.26 1.74
C GLY A 119 -36.31 18.54 1.10
N ALA A 120 -35.82 18.90 -0.07
CA ALA A 120 -36.12 20.16 -0.74
C ALA A 120 -37.64 20.30 -1.09
N ALA A 121 -38.33 19.20 -1.41
CA ALA A 121 -39.70 19.23 -1.89
C ALA A 121 -40.76 19.39 -0.77
N ILE A 122 -40.54 18.76 0.39
CA ILE A 122 -41.56 18.67 1.46
C ILE A 122 -41.00 19.07 2.84
N GLY A 123 -39.73 19.38 2.97
CA GLY A 123 -39.09 19.81 4.22
C GLY A 123 -38.97 18.72 5.29
N ASP A 124 -39.07 17.44 4.92
CA ASP A 124 -38.87 16.35 5.85
C ASP A 124 -37.41 16.32 6.35
N ALA A 125 -37.25 16.39 7.66
CA ALA A 125 -35.94 16.44 8.29
C ALA A 125 -35.28 15.06 8.28
N PHE A 126 -33.92 15.06 8.14
CA PHE A 126 -33.06 13.91 8.37
C PHE A 126 -32.34 14.09 9.69
N SER A 127 -32.19 12.99 10.43
CA SER A 127 -31.22 12.84 11.49
C SER A 127 -30.66 11.42 11.43
N GLY A 128 -29.35 11.28 11.59
CA GLY A 128 -28.74 9.96 11.50
C GLY A 128 -27.23 10.02 11.65
N GLU A 129 -26.64 8.85 11.51
CA GLU A 129 -25.21 8.63 11.66
C GLU A 129 -24.69 7.89 10.42
N VAL A 130 -23.47 8.20 10.05
CA VAL A 130 -22.75 7.55 8.94
C VAL A 130 -21.40 7.11 9.44
N THR A 131 -21.08 5.83 9.28
CA THR A 131 -19.80 5.26 9.66
C THR A 131 -18.81 5.35 8.50
N ILE A 132 -17.57 5.77 8.81
CA ILE A 132 -16.46 5.88 7.88
C ILE A 132 -15.23 5.27 8.58
N THR A 133 -14.49 4.41 7.90
CA THR A 133 -13.27 3.81 8.43
C THR A 133 -12.07 4.50 7.80
N VAL A 134 -11.17 5.04 8.63
CA VAL A 134 -9.83 5.45 8.22
C VAL A 134 -8.91 4.27 8.45
N GLU A 135 -8.26 3.84 7.40
CA GLU A 135 -7.39 2.65 7.42
C GLU A 135 -5.99 3.00 7.92
N GLU A 136 -5.30 2.00 8.48
CA GLU A 136 -3.90 2.14 8.82
C GLU A 136 -3.09 2.22 7.53
N PHE A 137 -2.29 3.28 7.42
CA PHE A 137 -1.43 3.48 6.28
C PHE A 137 -0.21 2.57 6.39
N ASP A 138 -0.15 1.51 5.59
CA ASP A 138 1.07 0.74 5.42
C ASP A 138 2.05 1.52 4.51
N VAL A 139 3.06 2.12 5.11
CA VAL A 139 4.11 2.88 4.41
C VAL A 139 4.87 2.03 3.39
N TYR A 140 4.77 0.72 3.49
CA TYR A 140 5.45 -0.22 2.59
C TYR A 140 4.56 -0.72 1.45
N GLU A 141 3.25 -0.57 1.53
CA GLU A 141 2.36 -1.07 0.49
C GLU A 141 2.57 -0.31 -0.83
N PRO A 142 2.85 -1.02 -1.94
CA PRO A 142 3.00 -0.37 -3.24
C PRO A 142 1.66 0.19 -3.74
N ARG A 143 1.65 1.47 -4.14
CA ARG A 143 0.40 2.16 -4.47
C ARG A 143 0.09 2.23 -5.96
N ASN A 144 1.10 2.23 -6.81
CA ASN A 144 0.96 2.51 -8.23
C ASN A 144 1.27 1.31 -9.09
N ILE A 145 0.91 0.11 -8.63
CA ILE A 145 1.15 -1.13 -9.37
C ILE A 145 -0.06 -1.55 -10.20
N GLY A 146 -1.28 -1.37 -9.71
CA GLY A 146 -2.53 -1.72 -10.39
C GLY A 146 -2.54 -3.14 -10.96
N ASN A 147 -3.65 -3.57 -11.50
CA ASN A 147 -3.74 -4.88 -12.15
C ASN A 147 -2.92 -4.90 -13.43
N LYS A 148 -1.77 -5.57 -13.42
CA LYS A 148 -0.91 -5.66 -14.61
C LYS A 148 -1.60 -6.33 -15.79
N THR A 149 -1.42 -5.78 -16.95
CA THR A 149 -1.94 -6.35 -18.21
C THR A 149 -0.93 -7.28 -18.91
N ARG A 150 0.30 -7.38 -18.37
CA ARG A 150 1.39 -8.19 -18.90
C ARG A 150 2.02 -9.03 -17.78
N ASN A 151 2.18 -10.31 -18.07
CA ASN A 151 2.79 -11.29 -17.13
C ASN A 151 4.18 -11.76 -17.59
N ASP A 152 4.75 -11.16 -18.62
CA ASP A 152 6.03 -11.54 -19.17
C ASP A 152 7.23 -10.91 -18.43
N ARG A 153 6.97 -9.99 -17.51
CA ARG A 153 7.96 -9.45 -16.56
C ARG A 153 7.64 -9.94 -15.16
N ALA A 154 8.38 -10.92 -14.72
CA ALA A 154 8.22 -11.51 -13.39
C ALA A 154 9.58 -11.84 -12.79
N ILE A 155 9.65 -11.80 -11.48
CA ILE A 155 10.80 -12.25 -10.70
C ILE A 155 10.67 -13.77 -10.50
N ASN A 156 11.69 -14.53 -10.87
CA ASN A 156 11.76 -15.97 -10.62
C ASN A 156 12.32 -16.27 -9.24
N SER A 157 13.39 -15.55 -8.87
CA SER A 157 13.99 -15.65 -7.55
C SER A 157 14.73 -14.38 -7.20
N VAL A 158 14.90 -14.14 -5.91
CA VAL A 158 15.71 -13.08 -5.34
C VAL A 158 16.70 -13.70 -4.36
N SER A 159 17.91 -13.15 -4.29
CA SER A 159 18.92 -13.57 -3.31
C SER A 159 19.84 -12.43 -2.90
N VAL A 160 20.45 -12.60 -1.73
CA VAL A 160 21.55 -11.77 -1.23
C VAL A 160 22.69 -12.69 -0.81
N ALA A 161 23.88 -12.40 -1.26
CA ALA A 161 25.08 -13.16 -0.93
C ALA A 161 26.14 -12.26 -0.32
N GLY A 162 26.62 -12.63 0.86
CA GLY A 162 27.77 -12.05 1.53
C GLY A 162 28.87 -13.09 1.73
N ASN A 163 30.09 -12.63 2.04
CA ASN A 163 31.22 -13.53 2.26
C ASN A 163 31.13 -14.28 3.60
N LEU A 164 30.40 -13.71 4.56
CA LEU A 164 30.35 -14.22 5.94
C LEU A 164 29.19 -15.20 6.15
N HIS A 165 27.99 -14.86 5.73
CA HIS A 165 26.80 -15.69 5.91
C HIS A 165 26.44 -16.54 4.68
N GLY A 166 27.14 -16.34 3.55
CA GLY A 166 26.82 -17.03 2.30
C GLY A 166 25.61 -16.46 1.57
N GLU A 167 24.88 -17.29 0.83
CA GLU A 167 23.72 -16.89 0.05
C GLU A 167 22.42 -17.21 0.79
N SER A 168 21.57 -16.20 0.93
CA SER A 168 20.15 -16.33 1.26
C SER A 168 19.35 -16.16 -0.03
N LYS A 169 18.44 -17.09 -0.32
CA LYS A 169 17.68 -17.10 -1.59
C LYS A 169 16.23 -17.50 -1.39
N TYR A 170 15.35 -16.83 -2.10
CA TYR A 170 13.95 -17.22 -2.22
C TYR A 170 13.56 -17.41 -3.69
N THR A 171 12.88 -18.52 -3.99
CA THR A 171 12.37 -18.82 -5.34
C THR A 171 10.86 -18.73 -5.33
N LEU A 172 10.31 -17.83 -6.16
CA LEU A 172 8.88 -17.59 -6.23
C LEU A 172 8.14 -18.81 -6.81
N SER A 173 7.03 -19.18 -6.19
CA SER A 173 6.09 -20.16 -6.70
C SER A 173 5.40 -19.67 -7.99
N ALA A 174 4.72 -20.58 -8.68
CA ALA A 174 3.96 -20.22 -9.88
C ALA A 174 2.84 -19.20 -9.59
N THR A 175 2.23 -19.26 -8.41
CA THR A 175 1.20 -18.31 -7.97
C THR A 175 1.78 -16.94 -7.71
N GLU A 176 2.87 -16.85 -6.96
CA GLU A 176 3.54 -15.59 -6.63
C GLU A 176 4.06 -14.85 -7.87
N LYS A 177 4.54 -15.57 -8.88
CA LYS A 177 4.92 -14.97 -10.17
C LYS A 177 3.77 -14.29 -10.90
N GLY A 178 2.54 -14.66 -10.61
CA GLY A 178 1.33 -14.03 -11.14
C GLY A 178 0.93 -12.73 -10.43
N LEU A 179 1.46 -12.47 -9.25
CA LEU A 179 1.14 -11.29 -8.45
C LEU A 179 1.98 -10.08 -8.87
N ASP A 180 1.44 -8.88 -8.66
CA ASP A 180 2.18 -7.63 -8.84
C ASP A 180 3.06 -7.33 -7.64
N TYR A 181 2.60 -7.74 -6.46
CA TYR A 181 3.28 -7.59 -5.19
C TYR A 181 3.31 -8.93 -4.42
N VAL A 182 4.48 -9.32 -3.98
CA VAL A 182 4.72 -10.53 -3.18
C VAL A 182 5.26 -10.10 -1.82
N TYR A 183 4.42 -10.23 -0.81
CA TYR A 183 4.68 -9.77 0.55
C TYR A 183 5.07 -10.96 1.44
N LEU A 184 6.36 -11.12 1.69
CA LEU A 184 6.92 -12.26 2.42
C LEU A 184 7.34 -11.90 3.87
N VAL A 185 6.79 -10.83 4.41
CA VAL A 185 7.21 -10.28 5.70
C VAL A 185 6.28 -10.66 6.86
N ASN A 186 4.96 -10.62 6.65
CA ASN A 186 3.94 -10.90 7.67
C ASN A 186 3.22 -12.24 7.44
N GLN A 187 3.97 -13.25 7.04
CA GLN A 187 3.44 -14.61 6.96
C GLN A 187 3.75 -15.36 8.27
N ASP A 188 3.11 -16.48 8.49
CA ASP A 188 3.43 -17.37 9.61
C ASP A 188 4.92 -17.76 9.63
N GLU A 189 5.54 -17.81 8.44
CA GLU A 189 6.96 -18.05 8.24
C GLU A 189 7.58 -16.95 7.35
N PRO A 190 7.97 -15.79 7.89
CA PRO A 190 8.58 -14.71 7.11
C PRO A 190 9.90 -15.14 6.47
N VAL A 191 10.19 -14.62 5.28
CA VAL A 191 11.44 -14.88 4.59
C VAL A 191 12.51 -13.92 5.08
N TYR A 192 13.57 -14.48 5.65
CA TYR A 192 14.74 -13.75 6.14
C TYR A 192 15.94 -13.97 5.24
N PHE A 193 16.60 -12.89 4.85
CA PHE A 193 17.94 -12.92 4.28
C PHE A 193 18.93 -12.46 5.34
N VAL A 194 20.13 -13.05 5.39
CA VAL A 194 21.07 -12.82 6.49
C VAL A 194 22.40 -12.31 5.95
N VAL A 195 22.91 -11.22 6.53
CA VAL A 195 24.19 -10.60 6.21
C VAL A 195 24.87 -10.10 7.49
N ALA A 196 26.16 -9.80 7.43
CA ALA A 196 26.87 -9.15 8.54
C ALA A 196 26.82 -7.62 8.45
N PRO A 197 26.97 -6.90 9.57
CA PRO A 197 27.06 -5.44 9.60
C PRO A 197 28.19 -4.93 8.70
N GLY A 198 27.91 -3.92 7.87
CA GLY A 198 28.88 -3.31 6.97
C GLY A 198 29.48 -4.24 5.91
N GLU A 199 28.94 -5.45 5.74
CA GLU A 199 29.45 -6.41 4.79
C GLU A 199 29.20 -5.96 3.34
N ARG A 200 30.16 -6.24 2.46
CA ARG A 200 29.94 -6.08 1.02
C ARG A 200 29.11 -7.25 0.50
N VAL A 201 27.92 -6.97 0.04
CA VAL A 201 26.97 -7.98 -0.41
C VAL A 201 26.57 -7.78 -1.87
N THR A 202 26.16 -8.87 -2.52
CA THR A 202 25.62 -8.86 -3.88
C THR A 202 24.21 -9.37 -3.84
N ALA A 203 23.25 -8.57 -4.32
CA ALA A 203 21.90 -9.02 -4.57
C ALA A 203 21.79 -9.57 -5.99
N THR A 204 20.98 -10.61 -6.16
CA THR A 204 20.68 -11.17 -7.48
C THR A 204 19.17 -11.25 -7.66
N GLY A 205 18.69 -10.74 -8.78
CA GLY A 205 17.34 -10.95 -9.25
C GLY A 205 17.34 -11.80 -10.52
N ASP A 206 16.85 -13.02 -10.42
CA ASP A 206 16.54 -13.80 -11.63
C ASP A 206 15.18 -13.33 -12.15
N ALA A 207 15.19 -12.59 -13.23
CA ALA A 207 14.03 -11.91 -13.76
C ALA A 207 13.74 -12.33 -15.20
N ALA A 208 12.47 -12.54 -15.50
CA ALA A 208 11.97 -12.74 -16.86
C ALA A 208 11.63 -11.39 -17.52
N GLY A 209 11.61 -11.37 -18.83
CA GLY A 209 11.19 -10.22 -19.61
C GLY A 209 12.32 -9.53 -20.36
N SER A 210 11.96 -8.44 -21.03
CA SER A 210 12.88 -7.57 -21.76
C SER A 210 12.75 -6.13 -21.28
N TRP A 211 13.81 -5.35 -21.38
CA TRP A 211 13.85 -3.98 -20.87
C TRP A 211 13.61 -3.93 -19.36
N VAL A 212 14.39 -4.70 -18.64
CA VAL A 212 14.22 -4.89 -17.21
C VAL A 212 15.11 -3.92 -16.45
N HIS A 213 14.49 -3.07 -15.64
CA HIS A 213 15.12 -2.33 -14.58
C HIS A 213 14.95 -3.12 -13.30
N PHE A 214 16.03 -3.38 -12.60
CA PHE A 214 15.99 -4.12 -11.35
C PHE A 214 16.58 -3.27 -10.23
N CYS A 215 15.79 -3.01 -9.19
CA CYS A 215 16.17 -2.17 -8.07
C CYS A 215 16.12 -2.96 -6.76
N VAL A 216 17.01 -2.60 -5.85
CA VAL A 216 17.10 -3.15 -4.49
C VAL A 216 17.07 -2.00 -3.50
N PHE A 217 16.17 -2.10 -2.52
CA PHE A 217 15.99 -1.11 -1.48
C PHE A 217 16.16 -1.77 -0.11
N ILE A 218 16.68 -1.01 0.85
CA ILE A 218 16.75 -1.38 2.27
C ILE A 218 16.33 -0.16 3.06
N ASP A 219 15.21 -0.25 3.75
CA ASP A 219 14.76 0.79 4.66
C ASP A 219 15.50 0.66 5.98
N GLN A 220 16.28 1.68 6.32
CA GLN A 220 17.09 1.73 7.54
C GLN A 220 16.43 2.54 8.65
N GLU A 221 15.54 3.45 8.30
CA GLU A 221 14.86 4.36 9.21
C GLU A 221 13.53 3.77 9.74
N GLY A 222 12.90 2.87 8.98
CA GLY A 222 11.63 2.22 9.33
C GLY A 222 10.40 3.08 8.99
N ASP A 223 10.55 4.02 8.06
CA ASP A 223 9.51 5.00 7.68
C ASP A 223 8.95 4.78 6.26
N GLY A 224 9.33 3.66 5.62
CA GLY A 224 8.93 3.29 4.26
C GLY A 224 10.04 3.52 3.25
N PHE A 225 9.83 3.00 2.02
CA PHE A 225 10.86 3.08 1.00
C PHE A 225 10.84 4.41 0.27
N THR A 226 11.99 5.04 0.17
CA THR A 226 12.31 6.21 -0.65
C THR A 226 13.36 5.87 -1.70
N ALA A 227 13.41 6.61 -2.79
CA ALA A 227 14.47 6.47 -3.78
C ALA A 227 14.71 7.77 -4.53
N SER A 228 15.97 8.08 -4.71
CA SER A 228 16.40 9.16 -5.59
C SER A 228 17.79 8.87 -6.17
N ILE A 229 18.21 9.71 -7.08
CA ILE A 229 19.61 9.77 -7.53
C ILE A 229 20.26 10.93 -6.79
N ALA A 230 21.44 10.69 -6.23
CA ALA A 230 22.17 11.68 -5.44
C ALA A 230 22.41 12.97 -6.25
N GLU A 231 22.30 14.11 -5.58
CA GLU A 231 22.51 15.42 -6.18
C GLU A 231 23.90 15.51 -6.85
N GLY A 232 23.94 16.05 -8.05
CA GLY A 232 25.17 16.16 -8.84
C GLY A 232 25.62 14.87 -9.52
N SER A 233 24.88 13.78 -9.37
CA SER A 233 25.08 12.50 -10.05
C SER A 233 23.97 12.23 -11.06
N ASN A 234 24.24 11.36 -12.01
CA ASN A 234 23.24 10.78 -12.91
C ASN A 234 23.06 9.27 -12.69
N TRP A 235 23.68 8.71 -11.67
CA TRP A 235 23.66 7.28 -11.41
C TRP A 235 23.73 6.86 -9.92
N ALA A 236 24.34 7.66 -9.03
CA ALA A 236 24.53 7.26 -7.64
C ALA A 236 23.19 7.15 -6.89
N PRO A 237 22.87 5.98 -6.31
CA PRO A 237 21.61 5.80 -5.59
C PRO A 237 21.60 6.62 -4.28
N ALA A 238 20.42 7.03 -3.85
CA ALA A 238 20.18 7.74 -2.60
C ALA A 238 18.80 7.36 -2.03
N GLY A 239 18.57 7.71 -0.75
CA GLY A 239 17.47 7.17 0.04
C GLY A 239 17.71 5.70 0.32
N ASP A 240 16.67 4.91 0.33
CA ASP A 240 16.73 3.46 0.58
C ASP A 240 17.15 2.64 -0.63
N LEU A 241 17.27 3.26 -1.79
CA LEU A 241 17.81 2.62 -2.99
C LEU A 241 19.30 2.31 -2.81
N VAL A 242 19.64 1.04 -2.60
CA VAL A 242 21.04 0.63 -2.34
C VAL A 242 21.77 0.15 -3.59
N ALA A 243 21.05 -0.44 -4.54
CA ALA A 243 21.62 -0.90 -5.79
C ALA A 243 20.56 -1.03 -6.89
N TYR A 244 20.99 -0.88 -8.14
CA TYR A 244 20.13 -1.14 -9.28
C TYR A 244 20.95 -1.56 -10.50
N SER A 245 20.28 -2.24 -11.43
CA SER A 245 20.72 -2.49 -12.79
C SER A 245 19.87 -1.70 -13.74
N PHE A 246 20.46 -0.81 -14.48
CA PHE A 246 19.86 0.07 -15.46
C PHE A 246 18.90 1.12 -14.90
N TYR A 247 19.36 2.35 -14.82
CA TYR A 247 18.58 3.56 -14.64
C TYR A 247 18.78 4.47 -15.84
N ASN A 248 17.68 4.91 -16.45
CA ASN A 248 17.70 5.86 -17.55
C ASN A 248 16.67 6.96 -17.28
N ASN A 249 17.13 8.16 -16.98
CA ASN A 249 16.28 9.30 -16.67
C ASN A 249 15.62 9.95 -17.88
N ASN A 250 15.97 9.51 -19.10
CA ASN A 250 15.47 10.09 -20.34
C ASN A 250 14.25 9.38 -20.93
N SER A 251 13.80 8.31 -20.36
CA SER A 251 12.62 7.56 -20.82
C SER A 251 12.68 7.01 -22.26
N SER A 252 13.71 7.30 -23.01
CA SER A 252 13.76 6.77 -24.34
C SER A 252 14.25 5.34 -24.31
N SER A 253 13.51 4.50 -24.94
CA SER A 253 13.66 3.07 -24.91
C SER A 253 14.98 2.55 -25.49
N ASP A 254 15.72 3.35 -26.20
CA ASP A 254 16.86 2.89 -26.99
C ASP A 254 18.21 3.28 -26.40
N GLU A 255 18.17 4.07 -25.37
CA GLU A 255 19.33 4.73 -24.85
C GLU A 255 20.11 3.86 -23.86
N SER A 256 21.36 4.19 -23.69
CA SER A 256 22.17 3.71 -22.60
C SER A 256 21.73 4.34 -21.28
N GLY A 257 21.76 3.58 -20.20
CA GLY A 257 21.58 4.05 -18.84
C GLY A 257 22.79 3.66 -18.02
N TRP A 258 22.62 3.69 -16.70
CA TRP A 258 23.67 3.37 -15.72
C TRP A 258 23.17 2.36 -14.70
N ASN A 259 24.12 1.65 -14.11
CA ASN A 259 23.88 0.95 -12.87
C ASN A 259 24.33 1.79 -11.66
N SER A 260 24.09 1.29 -10.47
CA SER A 260 24.34 1.99 -9.20
C SER A 260 25.82 2.33 -8.90
N ILE A 261 26.78 1.90 -9.73
CA ILE A 261 28.20 2.28 -9.64
C ILE A 261 28.68 3.12 -10.83
N GLY A 262 27.75 3.63 -11.65
CA GLY A 262 28.07 4.50 -12.79
C GLY A 262 28.58 3.76 -14.03
N THR A 263 28.45 2.43 -14.11
CA THR A 263 28.76 1.69 -15.32
C THR A 263 27.64 1.93 -16.35
N SER A 264 28.03 2.33 -17.56
CA SER A 264 27.08 2.49 -18.66
C SER A 264 26.51 1.13 -19.06
N ILE A 265 25.18 1.05 -19.17
CA ILE A 265 24.44 -0.14 -19.57
C ILE A 265 23.83 0.12 -20.95
N THR A 266 24.10 -0.78 -21.89
CA THR A 266 23.59 -0.69 -23.27
C THR A 266 22.35 -1.54 -23.47
N GLY A 267 21.67 -1.36 -24.61
CA GLY A 267 20.42 -2.03 -24.96
C GLY A 267 20.43 -3.56 -24.77
N GLY A 268 21.52 -4.24 -25.09
CA GLY A 268 21.62 -5.69 -24.96
C GLY A 268 21.69 -6.19 -23.51
N GLU A 269 22.14 -5.36 -22.59
CA GLU A 269 22.30 -5.69 -21.17
C GLU A 269 21.03 -5.49 -20.37
N ARG A 270 20.09 -4.71 -20.88
CA ARG A 270 18.77 -4.45 -20.23
C ARG A 270 17.95 -5.70 -19.99
N ASN A 271 18.20 -6.76 -20.71
CA ASN A 271 17.48 -8.02 -20.56
C ASN A 271 18.13 -8.97 -19.55
N LYS A 272 19.24 -8.55 -18.94
CA LYS A 272 20.02 -9.35 -18.01
C LYS A 272 20.50 -8.46 -16.87
N PRO A 273 19.63 -8.16 -15.90
CA PRO A 273 20.03 -7.31 -14.78
C PRO A 273 21.23 -7.91 -14.04
N SER A 274 22.28 -7.10 -13.91
CA SER A 274 23.48 -7.41 -13.13
C SER A 274 23.63 -6.33 -12.07
N ILE A 275 23.16 -6.63 -10.88
CA ILE A 275 23.10 -5.66 -9.79
C ILE A 275 24.50 -5.53 -9.17
N PRO A 276 25.10 -4.33 -9.12
CA PRO A 276 26.38 -4.12 -8.45
C PRO A 276 26.28 -4.43 -6.95
N SER A 277 27.39 -4.87 -6.38
CA SER A 277 27.45 -5.07 -4.93
C SER A 277 27.31 -3.74 -4.18
N PHE A 278 26.69 -3.79 -3.03
CA PHE A 278 26.49 -2.67 -2.11
C PHE A 278 26.94 -3.04 -0.69
N THR A 279 26.95 -2.10 0.22
CA THR A 279 27.29 -2.33 1.63
C THR A 279 26.01 -2.56 2.43
N ALA A 280 25.94 -3.62 3.21
CA ALA A 280 24.85 -3.87 4.15
C ALA A 280 24.81 -2.78 5.25
N PRO A 281 23.68 -2.57 5.94
CA PRO A 281 23.62 -1.66 7.08
C PRO A 281 24.71 -1.96 8.12
N GLU A 282 25.26 -0.91 8.72
CA GLU A 282 26.32 -1.02 9.75
C GLU A 282 25.77 -1.50 11.09
N GLU A 283 24.51 -1.23 11.39
CA GLU A 283 23.89 -1.61 12.66
C GLU A 283 23.21 -2.97 12.54
N ALA A 284 23.37 -3.80 13.56
CA ALA A 284 22.67 -5.08 13.66
C ALA A 284 21.18 -4.83 13.89
N GLY A 285 20.33 -5.55 13.16
CA GLY A 285 18.89 -5.37 13.23
C GLY A 285 18.14 -6.18 12.18
N ILE A 286 16.82 -5.99 12.14
CA ILE A 286 15.96 -6.53 11.11
C ILE A 286 15.42 -5.35 10.31
N TYR A 287 15.68 -5.36 9.02
CA TYR A 287 15.32 -4.31 8.09
C TYR A 287 14.33 -4.82 7.06
N ARG A 288 13.51 -3.94 6.53
CA ARG A 288 12.71 -4.24 5.35
C ARG A 288 13.60 -4.16 4.11
N MET A 289 13.51 -5.16 3.25
CA MET A 289 14.22 -5.18 1.98
C MET A 289 13.25 -5.43 0.85
N ARG A 290 13.34 -4.63 -0.21
CA ARG A 290 12.49 -4.70 -1.39
C ARG A 290 13.31 -4.96 -2.64
N PHE A 291 12.84 -5.90 -3.45
CA PHE A 291 13.28 -6.09 -4.82
C PHE A 291 12.17 -5.64 -5.76
N LYS A 292 12.52 -4.81 -6.72
CA LYS A 292 11.58 -4.34 -7.72
C LYS A 292 12.11 -4.58 -9.11
N GLN A 293 11.27 -5.14 -9.97
CA GLN A 293 11.49 -5.24 -11.39
C GLN A 293 10.42 -4.46 -12.11
N ASP A 294 10.79 -3.58 -13.01
CA ASP A 294 9.87 -2.90 -13.92
C ASP A 294 10.55 -2.47 -15.23
N TRP A 295 9.93 -1.54 -15.93
CA TRP A 295 10.40 -1.05 -17.23
C TRP A 295 10.96 0.37 -17.15
N CYS A 296 11.59 0.87 -16.19
CA CYS A 296 12.21 2.21 -16.31
C CYS A 296 12.11 3.12 -15.08
N ASN A 297 11.72 2.61 -13.93
CA ASN A 297 11.41 3.47 -12.81
C ASN A 297 12.13 3.03 -11.54
N ILE A 298 12.68 3.97 -10.80
CA ILE A 298 13.29 3.72 -9.47
C ILE A 298 12.33 3.96 -8.32
N ASP A 299 11.07 4.36 -8.59
CA ASP A 299 10.06 4.56 -7.55
C ASP A 299 9.78 3.22 -6.83
N PRO A 300 10.02 3.10 -5.51
CA PRO A 300 9.78 1.88 -4.77
C PRO A 300 8.32 1.49 -4.68
N GLN A 301 7.39 2.45 -4.90
CA GLN A 301 5.95 2.25 -4.81
C GLN A 301 5.30 1.82 -6.13
N GLY A 302 6.07 1.70 -7.20
CA GLY A 302 5.57 1.39 -8.53
C GLY A 302 5.94 2.47 -9.53
N ASP A 303 4.98 3.18 -10.08
CA ASP A 303 5.18 4.30 -11.01
C ASP A 303 4.25 5.46 -10.63
N ALA A 304 4.71 6.30 -9.69
CA ALA A 304 3.90 7.37 -9.12
C ALA A 304 3.49 8.44 -10.12
N ASP A 305 4.29 8.68 -11.15
CA ASP A 305 4.05 9.78 -12.09
C ASP A 305 3.50 9.32 -13.45
N GLY A 306 3.39 8.01 -13.66
CA GLY A 306 2.91 7.42 -14.93
C GLY A 306 3.70 7.84 -16.16
N LYS A 307 4.87 8.49 -15.95
CA LYS A 307 5.64 9.17 -16.99
C LYS A 307 6.22 8.22 -18.03
N PHE A 308 6.52 6.99 -17.60
CA PHE A 308 7.17 6.00 -18.46
C PHE A 308 6.26 4.83 -18.86
N GLY A 309 4.96 5.02 -18.72
CA GLY A 309 3.99 3.95 -18.83
C GLY A 309 3.95 3.15 -17.55
N ASP A 310 2.82 3.17 -16.93
CA ASP A 310 2.63 2.64 -15.58
C ASP A 310 3.05 1.16 -15.48
N PHE A 311 3.36 0.75 -14.29
CA PHE A 311 3.61 -0.64 -13.91
C PHE A 311 2.53 -1.59 -14.44
N LYS A 312 1.29 -1.13 -14.50
CA LYS A 312 0.14 -1.81 -15.07
C LYS A 312 0.31 -2.14 -16.57
N GLN A 313 0.74 -1.18 -17.39
CA GLN A 313 0.85 -1.37 -18.85
C GLN A 313 2.10 -2.16 -19.24
N ASN A 314 3.20 -1.91 -18.56
CA ASN A 314 4.50 -2.45 -18.93
C ASN A 314 4.87 -3.71 -18.16
N GLY A 315 4.12 -4.01 -17.12
CA GLY A 315 4.40 -5.13 -16.21
C GLY A 315 5.60 -4.87 -15.32
N GLY A 316 5.67 -5.61 -14.26
CA GLY A 316 6.71 -5.55 -13.25
C GLY A 316 6.33 -6.43 -12.09
N GLN A 317 7.14 -6.45 -11.07
CA GLN A 317 6.87 -7.16 -9.82
C GLN A 317 7.70 -6.58 -8.69
N ILE A 318 7.09 -6.51 -7.51
CA ILE A 318 7.72 -6.13 -6.25
C ILE A 318 7.72 -7.33 -5.32
N VAL A 319 8.83 -7.56 -4.62
CA VAL A 319 9.01 -8.63 -3.63
C VAL A 319 9.63 -8.03 -2.38
N ASP A 320 8.94 -8.13 -1.26
CA ASP A 320 9.42 -7.70 0.05
C ASP A 320 9.82 -8.90 0.91
N VAL A 321 11.00 -8.80 1.52
CA VAL A 321 11.56 -9.77 2.47
C VAL A 321 12.11 -9.04 3.69
N LEU A 322 12.51 -9.77 4.72
CA LEU A 322 13.29 -9.23 5.84
C LEU A 322 14.77 -9.45 5.61
N LEU A 323 15.60 -8.44 5.88
CA LEU A 323 17.04 -8.53 5.94
C LEU A 323 17.48 -8.53 7.41
N THR A 324 18.04 -9.63 7.88
CA THR A 324 18.65 -9.71 9.20
C THR A 324 20.13 -9.37 9.08
N VAL A 325 20.52 -8.27 9.69
CA VAL A 325 21.91 -7.87 9.84
C VAL A 325 22.40 -8.33 11.19
N THR A 326 23.32 -9.28 11.23
CA THR A 326 23.79 -9.86 12.48
C THR A 326 25.28 -10.24 12.39
N GLU A 327 25.98 -10.04 13.48
CA GLU A 327 27.34 -10.53 13.60
C GLU A 327 27.36 -12.05 13.39
N LEU A 328 28.44 -12.55 12.81
CA LEU A 328 28.73 -13.96 12.91
C LEU A 328 28.97 -14.28 14.40
N THR A 329 27.92 -14.69 15.09
CA THR A 329 28.15 -15.34 16.38
C THR A 329 28.98 -16.57 16.10
N GLY A 330 30.25 -16.54 16.58
CA GLY A 330 31.09 -17.70 16.54
C GLY A 330 30.30 -18.91 17.04
N VAL A 331 30.49 -20.06 16.42
CA VAL A 331 29.89 -21.32 16.82
C VAL A 331 29.63 -21.31 18.32
N GLU A 332 28.35 -21.40 18.75
CA GLU A 332 28.03 -21.61 20.17
C GLU A 332 28.97 -22.70 20.66
N GLU A 333 29.69 -22.41 21.73
CA GLU A 333 30.64 -23.34 22.35
C GLU A 333 29.88 -24.67 22.53
N VAL A 334 30.16 -25.64 21.67
CA VAL A 334 29.69 -27.01 21.89
C VAL A 334 30.35 -27.43 23.18
N LYS A 335 29.67 -27.18 24.29
CA LYS A 335 30.02 -27.76 25.59
C LYS A 335 29.85 -29.26 25.45
N GLY A 336 30.91 -29.90 24.99
CA GLY A 336 30.99 -31.34 25.14
C GLY A 336 30.87 -31.65 26.62
N GLU A 337 30.11 -32.64 26.98
CA GLU A 337 29.82 -33.10 28.36
C GLU A 337 31.07 -33.42 29.22
N ASN A 338 32.24 -33.24 28.68
CA ASN A 338 33.51 -33.42 29.42
C ASN A 338 34.39 -32.19 29.21
N GLY A 339 34.48 -31.37 30.24
CA GLY A 339 35.22 -30.12 30.35
C GLY A 339 36.70 -30.12 29.99
N ASN A 340 37.08 -30.59 28.82
CA ASN A 340 38.47 -30.58 28.35
C ASN A 340 38.65 -29.37 27.43
N VAL A 341 39.22 -28.31 27.98
CA VAL A 341 39.31 -26.93 27.50
C VAL A 341 40.32 -26.70 26.37
N ASN A 342 40.92 -27.73 25.77
CA ASN A 342 41.97 -27.59 24.77
C ASN A 342 41.69 -28.32 23.45
N ALA A 343 40.49 -28.26 22.95
CA ALA A 343 40.19 -28.83 21.63
C ALA A 343 40.59 -27.87 20.51
N VAL A 344 41.43 -28.36 19.62
CA VAL A 344 41.81 -27.65 18.38
C VAL A 344 41.13 -28.32 17.21
N PHE A 345 40.51 -27.50 16.35
CA PHE A 345 39.87 -27.97 15.13
C PHE A 345 40.42 -27.23 13.91
N ASP A 346 40.50 -27.90 12.77
CA ASP A 346 40.75 -27.24 11.50
C ASP A 346 39.43 -26.61 10.98
N LEU A 347 39.53 -25.86 9.88
CA LEU A 347 38.35 -25.19 9.29
C LEU A 347 37.28 -26.15 8.70
N THR A 348 37.61 -27.45 8.59
CA THR A 348 36.69 -28.50 8.17
C THR A 348 35.94 -29.13 9.35
N GLY A 349 36.22 -28.66 10.58
CA GLY A 349 35.61 -29.21 11.81
C GLY A 349 36.28 -30.46 12.34
N ARG A 350 37.43 -30.90 11.75
CA ARG A 350 38.16 -32.06 12.21
C ARG A 350 39.01 -31.69 13.43
N LYS A 351 38.88 -32.44 14.52
CA LYS A 351 39.68 -32.28 15.73
C LYS A 351 41.16 -32.65 15.46
N LEU A 352 42.05 -31.79 15.87
CA LEU A 352 43.50 -31.99 15.76
C LEU A 352 44.09 -32.23 17.15
N GLU A 353 45.08 -33.12 17.21
CA GLU A 353 45.86 -33.35 18.45
C GLU A 353 46.88 -32.25 18.70
N GLN A 354 47.42 -31.63 17.63
CA GLN A 354 48.35 -30.50 17.66
C GLN A 354 48.30 -29.73 16.34
N ILE A 355 48.68 -28.45 16.41
CA ILE A 355 48.83 -27.60 15.22
C ILE A 355 50.28 -27.81 14.72
N THR A 356 50.45 -28.36 13.54
CA THR A 356 51.75 -28.65 12.93
C THR A 356 52.08 -27.77 11.74
N THR A 357 51.14 -27.01 11.22
CA THR A 357 51.32 -26.16 10.04
C THR A 357 50.74 -24.76 10.29
N PRO A 358 51.32 -23.70 9.68
CA PRO A 358 50.67 -22.39 9.69
C PRO A 358 49.30 -22.44 9.06
N GLY A 359 48.36 -21.71 9.63
CA GLY A 359 46.98 -21.71 9.13
C GLY A 359 45.97 -21.13 10.12
N ILE A 360 44.71 -21.15 9.76
CA ILE A 360 43.60 -20.74 10.65
C ILE A 360 43.02 -21.98 11.31
N TYR A 361 42.89 -21.93 12.62
CA TYR A 361 42.36 -23.01 13.45
C TYR A 361 41.26 -22.48 14.40
N VAL A 362 40.42 -23.35 14.88
CA VAL A 362 39.50 -23.04 15.96
C VAL A 362 40.07 -23.64 17.24
N VAL A 363 40.49 -22.80 18.18
CA VAL A 363 41.07 -23.18 19.46
C VAL A 363 40.16 -22.65 20.56
N ASN A 364 39.55 -23.54 21.35
CA ASN A 364 38.61 -23.16 22.41
C ASN A 364 37.44 -22.26 21.89
N GLY A 365 36.88 -22.60 20.72
CA GLY A 365 35.78 -21.85 20.12
C GLY A 365 36.19 -20.53 19.44
N LYS A 366 37.49 -20.16 19.43
CA LYS A 366 37.98 -18.92 18.81
C LYS A 366 38.85 -19.21 17.60
N LYS A 367 38.70 -18.46 16.51
CA LYS A 367 39.61 -18.52 15.36
C LYS A 367 40.96 -17.97 15.73
N VAL A 368 41.99 -18.75 15.49
CA VAL A 368 43.40 -18.40 15.78
C VAL A 368 44.20 -18.56 14.50
N LEU A 369 44.91 -17.52 14.09
CA LEU A 369 45.89 -17.60 13.01
C LEU A 369 47.26 -18.02 13.61
N VAL A 370 47.74 -19.18 13.20
CA VAL A 370 49.08 -19.67 13.52
C VAL A 370 49.99 -19.35 12.34
N LYS A 371 51.05 -18.62 12.60
CA LYS A 371 52.05 -18.18 11.60
C LYS A 371 53.19 -19.16 11.50
#